data_f808b26c9e17e9d7c6a31ef0040adaef
#
_entry.id   f808b26c9e17e9d7c6a31ef0040adaef
#
_cell.length_a   1.000
_cell.length_b   1.000
_cell.length_c   1.000
_cell.angle_alpha   90.00
_cell.angle_beta   90.00
_cell.angle_gamma   90.00
#
_symmetry.space_group_name_H-M   'P 1'
#
loop_
_entity.id
_entity.type
_entity.pdbx_description
1 polymer ?
#
loop_
_entity_poly.entity_id
_entity_poly.type
_entity_poly.pdbx_seq_one_letter_code
_entity_poly.pdbx_strand_id
1 'polypeptide(L)'
;MKNLLKLSAIAILAASAVSTFASNKEPYTEQGTNAREMTEQKPIHWISVEQLKKELEGKAPINVSFDIDDTVLFSSPCFYHGQEKYSPGKNDYLKNQDFWNEVNAGCDQYSIPKQIAVDLINMHQARGDQIYFITGRTAGDKDGVTPVLQKAFNIKDMHPVEFMGGRKLPTKYNKTPGIIEHKVSIHYGDSDDDILAAKEAGIRALSQADENTDLALVLKIG
;
A
#
# COMPACT_ATOMS: atom_id res chain seq x y z
N MET A 1 60.77 -55.78 -23.41
CA MET A 1 60.87 -54.32 -23.41
C MET A 1 59.48 -53.81 -23.40
N LYS A 2 59.06 -53.16 -22.30
CA LYS A 2 57.64 -52.92 -21.93
C LYS A 2 57.28 -51.53 -22.35
N ASN A 3 56.31 -51.42 -23.25
CA ASN A 3 55.66 -50.13 -23.61
C ASN A 3 54.55 -49.79 -22.62
N LEU A 4 54.73 -48.70 -21.90
CA LEU A 4 53.70 -48.13 -21.04
C LEU A 4 52.81 -47.19 -21.91
N LEU A 5 51.61 -47.60 -22.10
CA LEU A 5 50.57 -46.70 -22.61
C LEU A 5 50.12 -45.77 -21.47
N LYS A 6 50.27 -44.45 -21.65
CA LYS A 6 49.66 -43.44 -20.80
C LYS A 6 48.27 -43.14 -21.33
N LEU A 7 47.24 -43.53 -20.60
CA LEU A 7 45.88 -43.03 -20.81
C LEU A 7 45.76 -41.66 -20.14
N SER A 8 45.52 -40.64 -20.98
CA SER A 8 45.13 -39.31 -20.51
C SER A 8 43.61 -39.27 -20.42
N ALA A 9 43.09 -39.20 -19.21
CA ALA A 9 41.67 -38.95 -18.97
C ALA A 9 41.36 -37.46 -19.16
N ILE A 10 40.61 -37.13 -20.18
CA ILE A 10 40.05 -35.79 -20.37
C ILE A 10 38.75 -35.73 -19.59
N ALA A 11 38.75 -35.00 -18.48
CA ALA A 11 37.52 -34.64 -17.76
C ALA A 11 36.80 -33.50 -18.49
N ILE A 12 35.69 -33.82 -19.12
CA ILE A 12 34.78 -32.80 -19.70
C ILE A 12 33.92 -32.27 -18.55
N LEU A 13 34.24 -31.07 -18.07
CA LEU A 13 33.34 -30.32 -17.19
C LEU A 13 32.18 -29.80 -18.03
N ALA A 14 31.03 -30.46 -17.95
CA ALA A 14 29.78 -29.91 -18.46
C ALA A 14 29.33 -28.82 -17.49
N ALA A 15 29.62 -27.56 -17.83
CA ALA A 15 29.03 -26.42 -17.18
C ALA A 15 27.56 -26.33 -17.66
N SER A 16 26.63 -26.84 -16.85
CA SER A 16 25.19 -26.58 -17.01
C SER A 16 24.94 -25.10 -16.70
N ALA A 17 24.86 -24.29 -17.72
CA ALA A 17 24.32 -22.94 -17.60
C ALA A 17 22.84 -23.06 -17.22
N VAL A 18 22.53 -22.87 -15.93
CA VAL A 18 21.17 -22.65 -15.48
C VAL A 18 20.79 -21.26 -15.98
N SER A 19 20.11 -21.22 -17.11
CA SER A 19 19.46 -19.99 -17.57
C SER A 19 18.32 -19.70 -16.61
N THR A 20 18.56 -18.85 -15.62
CA THR A 20 17.49 -18.22 -14.86
C THR A 20 16.75 -17.29 -15.82
N PHE A 21 15.69 -17.80 -16.44
CA PHE A 21 14.70 -16.94 -17.05
C PHE A 21 14.07 -16.14 -15.92
N ALA A 22 14.54 -14.91 -15.72
CA ALA A 22 13.81 -13.96 -14.91
C ALA A 22 12.46 -13.77 -15.61
N SER A 23 11.41 -14.30 -14.99
CA SER A 23 10.05 -14.05 -15.45
C SER A 23 9.80 -12.55 -15.36
N ASN A 24 9.58 -11.88 -16.51
CA ASN A 24 9.19 -10.48 -16.55
C ASN A 24 7.72 -10.27 -16.13
N LYS A 25 7.09 -11.26 -15.50
CA LYS A 25 5.71 -11.17 -15.04
C LYS A 25 5.66 -10.37 -13.76
N GLU A 26 4.74 -9.42 -13.72
CA GLU A 26 4.44 -8.69 -12.49
C GLU A 26 3.90 -9.67 -11.44
N PRO A 27 4.39 -9.62 -10.19
CA PRO A 27 4.07 -10.61 -9.16
C PRO A 27 2.59 -10.68 -8.80
N TYR A 28 1.82 -9.65 -9.14
CA TYR A 28 0.39 -9.54 -8.82
C TYR A 28 -0.54 -10.00 -9.95
N THR A 29 -0.01 -10.43 -11.10
CA THR A 29 -0.82 -10.75 -12.29
C THR A 29 -1.19 -12.23 -12.38
N GLU A 30 -0.65 -13.10 -11.54
CA GLU A 30 -0.95 -14.52 -11.55
C GLU A 30 -1.87 -14.90 -10.39
N GLN A 31 -2.98 -15.55 -10.72
CA GLN A 31 -3.89 -16.09 -9.72
C GLN A 31 -3.18 -17.16 -8.88
N GLY A 32 -3.29 -17.02 -7.55
CA GLY A 32 -2.69 -17.97 -6.60
C GLY A 32 -1.25 -17.66 -6.22
N THR A 33 -0.69 -16.52 -6.66
CA THR A 33 0.61 -16.04 -6.16
C THR A 33 0.53 -15.81 -4.65
N ASN A 34 1.44 -16.41 -3.91
CA ASN A 34 1.54 -16.21 -2.46
C ASN A 34 2.70 -15.27 -2.08
N ALA A 35 2.70 -14.81 -0.81
CA ALA A 35 3.69 -13.85 -0.32
C ALA A 35 5.14 -14.34 -0.47
N ARG A 36 5.38 -15.65 -0.38
CA ARG A 36 6.71 -16.23 -0.56
C ARG A 36 7.18 -16.10 -2.01
N GLU A 37 6.31 -16.45 -2.96
CA GLU A 37 6.61 -16.34 -4.40
C GLU A 37 6.85 -14.89 -4.81
N MET A 38 6.05 -13.95 -4.26
CA MET A 38 6.29 -12.52 -4.45
C MET A 38 7.66 -12.09 -3.94
N THR A 39 8.07 -12.57 -2.77
CA THR A 39 9.38 -12.26 -2.18
C THR A 39 10.54 -12.84 -3.01
N GLU A 40 10.33 -14.00 -3.63
CA GLU A 40 11.34 -14.63 -4.51
C GLU A 40 11.45 -13.89 -5.86
N GLN A 41 10.37 -13.24 -6.33
CA GLN A 41 10.35 -12.52 -7.60
C GLN A 41 10.90 -11.10 -7.50
N LYS A 42 10.63 -10.41 -6.40
CA LYS A 42 11.12 -9.03 -6.15
C LYS A 42 11.67 -8.92 -4.72
N PRO A 43 12.71 -8.13 -4.48
CA PRO A 43 13.24 -7.90 -3.14
C PRO A 43 12.22 -7.11 -2.33
N ILE A 44 11.41 -7.83 -1.56
CA ILE A 44 10.44 -7.26 -0.62
C ILE A 44 11.07 -7.27 0.77
N HIS A 45 11.09 -6.13 1.41
CA HIS A 45 11.52 -6.02 2.79
C HIS A 45 10.30 -5.98 3.70
N TRP A 46 10.05 -7.07 4.40
CA TRP A 46 8.98 -7.17 5.38
C TRP A 46 9.38 -6.47 6.68
N ILE A 47 8.44 -5.69 7.24
CA ILE A 47 8.63 -5.03 8.53
C ILE A 47 7.35 -5.19 9.37
N SER A 48 7.50 -5.56 10.63
CA SER A 48 6.39 -5.57 11.57
C SER A 48 6.17 -4.19 12.18
N VAL A 49 4.99 -3.96 12.78
CA VAL A 49 4.70 -2.74 13.55
C VAL A 49 5.73 -2.53 14.65
N GLU A 50 6.13 -3.61 15.33
CA GLU A 50 7.15 -3.56 16.39
C GLU A 50 8.54 -3.17 15.86
N GLN A 51 8.92 -3.68 14.69
CA GLN A 51 10.17 -3.26 14.04
C GLN A 51 10.13 -1.79 13.65
N LEU A 52 9.03 -1.32 13.06
CA LEU A 52 8.84 0.08 12.71
C LEU A 52 8.87 0.98 13.95
N LYS A 53 8.18 0.58 15.02
CA LYS A 53 8.21 1.28 16.32
C LYS A 53 9.64 1.41 16.85
N LYS A 54 10.42 0.33 16.78
CA LYS A 54 11.84 0.34 17.16
C LYS A 54 12.68 1.25 16.27
N GLU A 55 12.45 1.26 14.96
CA GLU A 55 13.13 2.18 14.04
C GLU A 55 12.86 3.65 14.33
N LEU A 56 11.67 3.96 14.86
CA LEU A 56 11.24 5.31 15.20
C LEU A 56 11.52 5.70 16.66
N GLU A 57 12.01 4.78 17.48
CA GLU A 57 12.32 5.02 18.89
C GLU A 57 13.38 6.13 19.04
N GLY A 58 13.15 7.05 19.97
CA GLY A 58 14.04 8.18 20.22
C GLY A 58 14.06 9.27 19.14
N LYS A 59 13.33 9.10 18.05
CA LYS A 59 13.17 10.14 17.02
C LYS A 59 12.04 11.09 17.39
N ALA A 60 12.17 12.35 16.98
CA ALA A 60 11.11 13.35 17.12
C ALA A 60 9.82 12.89 16.40
N PRO A 61 8.64 13.39 16.85
CA PRO A 61 7.39 13.18 16.15
C PRO A 61 7.48 13.57 14.67
N ILE A 62 6.79 12.82 13.82
CA ILE A 62 6.74 13.01 12.37
C ILE A 62 5.30 13.16 11.89
N ASN A 63 5.12 13.57 10.65
CA ASN A 63 3.85 13.51 9.97
C ASN A 63 3.78 12.21 9.16
N VAL A 64 2.67 11.50 9.28
CA VAL A 64 2.40 10.27 8.53
C VAL A 64 1.06 10.39 7.81
N SER A 65 0.92 9.73 6.68
CA SER A 65 -0.36 9.67 5.99
C SER A 65 -0.75 8.24 5.63
N PHE A 66 -2.05 8.02 5.60
CA PHE A 66 -2.66 6.75 5.24
C PHE A 66 -3.61 6.95 4.06
N ASP A 67 -3.59 6.03 3.11
CA ASP A 67 -4.74 5.80 2.25
C ASP A 67 -5.88 5.19 3.05
N ILE A 68 -7.09 5.17 2.47
CA ILE A 68 -8.29 4.71 3.17
C ILE A 68 -8.70 3.32 2.69
N ASP A 69 -9.01 3.20 1.40
CA ASP A 69 -9.62 2.01 0.82
C ASP A 69 -8.64 0.87 0.76
N ASP A 70 -9.02 -0.27 1.35
CA ASP A 70 -8.19 -1.46 1.51
C ASP A 70 -6.83 -1.24 2.20
N THR A 71 -6.58 -0.01 2.66
CA THR A 71 -5.45 0.35 3.53
C THR A 71 -5.85 0.38 5.00
N VAL A 72 -6.71 1.29 5.41
CA VAL A 72 -7.16 1.38 6.81
C VAL A 72 -8.55 0.80 7.03
N LEU A 73 -9.38 0.79 5.98
CA LEU A 73 -10.72 0.20 5.98
C LEU A 73 -10.82 -0.89 4.91
N PHE A 74 -11.42 -2.02 5.25
CA PHE A 74 -11.96 -2.93 4.25
C PHE A 74 -13.26 -2.33 3.72
N SER A 75 -13.16 -1.57 2.64
CA SER A 75 -14.25 -0.76 2.06
C SER A 75 -14.88 -1.39 0.81
N SER A 76 -14.40 -2.54 0.36
CA SER A 76 -14.90 -3.28 -0.81
C SER A 76 -16.42 -3.42 -0.87
N PRO A 77 -17.19 -3.60 0.24
CA PRO A 77 -18.65 -3.65 0.16
C PRO A 77 -19.28 -2.39 -0.40
N CYS A 78 -18.77 -1.20 -0.05
CA CYS A 78 -19.27 0.08 -0.56
C CYS A 78 -18.98 0.24 -2.06
N PHE A 79 -17.80 -0.19 -2.50
CA PHE A 79 -17.42 -0.15 -3.91
C PHE A 79 -18.20 -1.17 -4.74
N TYR A 80 -18.42 -2.38 -4.22
CA TYR A 80 -19.27 -3.36 -4.87
C TYR A 80 -20.72 -2.86 -5.04
N HIS A 81 -21.29 -2.28 -3.98
CA HIS A 81 -22.61 -1.64 -4.07
C HIS A 81 -22.65 -0.55 -5.16
N GLY A 82 -21.61 0.28 -5.23
CA GLY A 82 -21.47 1.32 -6.26
C GLY A 82 -21.41 0.74 -7.67
N GLN A 83 -20.64 -0.33 -7.87
CA GLN A 83 -20.55 -1.01 -9.14
C GLN A 83 -21.91 -1.54 -9.58
N GLU A 84 -22.59 -2.30 -8.73
CA GLU A 84 -23.91 -2.88 -9.05
C GLU A 84 -24.97 -1.80 -9.34
N LYS A 85 -24.94 -0.69 -8.62
CA LYS A 85 -25.94 0.38 -8.76
C LYS A 85 -25.69 1.29 -9.96
N TYR A 86 -24.46 1.70 -10.21
CA TYR A 86 -24.13 2.76 -11.16
C TYR A 86 -23.52 2.27 -12.47
N SER A 87 -22.88 1.10 -12.49
CA SER A 87 -22.28 0.53 -13.70
C SER A 87 -22.07 -0.99 -13.59
N PRO A 88 -23.15 -1.79 -13.58
CA PRO A 88 -23.06 -3.23 -13.37
C PRO A 88 -21.99 -3.91 -14.24
N GLY A 89 -21.09 -4.64 -13.61
CA GLY A 89 -20.01 -5.37 -14.27
C GLY A 89 -18.89 -4.50 -14.87
N LYS A 90 -18.85 -3.18 -14.56
CA LYS A 90 -17.85 -2.23 -15.06
C LYS A 90 -17.35 -1.33 -13.92
N ASN A 91 -16.27 -0.59 -14.19
CA ASN A 91 -15.69 0.36 -13.23
C ASN A 91 -16.03 1.83 -13.52
N ASP A 92 -17.03 2.10 -14.39
CA ASP A 92 -17.39 3.48 -14.75
C ASP A 92 -18.04 4.23 -13.58
N TYR A 93 -18.57 3.53 -12.57
CA TYR A 93 -19.07 4.13 -11.34
C TYR A 93 -18.03 5.00 -10.63
N LEU A 94 -16.73 4.70 -10.76
CA LEU A 94 -15.66 5.53 -10.21
C LEU A 94 -15.55 6.92 -10.84
N LYS A 95 -16.21 7.13 -11.99
CA LYS A 95 -16.30 8.44 -12.67
C LYS A 95 -17.62 9.14 -12.36
N ASN A 96 -18.53 8.50 -11.61
CA ASN A 96 -19.86 9.02 -11.31
C ASN A 96 -19.84 9.81 -10.00
N GLN A 97 -20.20 11.10 -10.06
CA GLN A 97 -20.25 11.96 -8.89
C GLN A 97 -21.31 11.53 -7.87
N ASP A 98 -22.46 10.98 -8.33
CA ASP A 98 -23.51 10.50 -7.43
C ASP A 98 -23.03 9.32 -6.58
N PHE A 99 -22.18 8.46 -7.15
CA PHE A 99 -21.51 7.39 -6.38
C PHE A 99 -20.65 7.99 -5.26
N TRP A 100 -19.81 8.98 -5.57
CA TRP A 100 -18.96 9.61 -4.57
C TRP A 100 -19.74 10.37 -3.51
N ASN A 101 -20.84 11.01 -3.90
CA ASN A 101 -21.76 11.67 -2.95
C ASN A 101 -22.36 10.63 -1.98
N GLU A 102 -22.74 9.46 -2.47
CA GLU A 102 -23.33 8.40 -1.65
C GLU A 102 -22.28 7.73 -0.75
N VAL A 103 -21.13 7.31 -1.31
CA VAL A 103 -20.13 6.58 -0.54
C VAL A 103 -19.51 7.44 0.55
N ASN A 104 -19.19 8.70 0.23
CA ASN A 104 -18.58 9.60 1.20
C ASN A 104 -19.58 10.15 2.24
N ALA A 105 -20.88 10.05 2.00
CA ALA A 105 -21.89 10.51 2.96
C ALA A 105 -22.05 9.58 4.16
N GLY A 106 -21.57 8.33 4.11
CA GLY A 106 -21.71 7.44 5.25
C GLY A 106 -21.64 5.94 4.97
N CYS A 107 -21.30 5.50 3.75
CA CYS A 107 -21.20 4.08 3.46
C CYS A 107 -20.13 3.41 4.36
N ASP A 108 -19.07 4.13 4.70
CA ASP A 108 -17.98 3.60 5.53
C ASP A 108 -18.38 3.20 6.96
N GLN A 109 -19.58 3.53 7.41
CA GLN A 109 -20.13 2.95 8.64
C GLN A 109 -20.23 1.41 8.57
N TYR A 110 -20.26 0.85 7.37
CA TYR A 110 -20.29 -0.60 7.11
C TYR A 110 -18.92 -1.16 6.75
N SER A 111 -17.90 -0.33 6.58
CA SER A 111 -16.52 -0.74 6.35
C SER A 111 -15.87 -1.23 7.66
N ILE A 112 -14.94 -2.17 7.55
CA ILE A 112 -14.28 -2.79 8.69
C ILE A 112 -12.88 -2.21 8.84
N PRO A 113 -12.52 -1.60 9.99
CA PRO A 113 -11.15 -1.19 10.26
C PRO A 113 -10.21 -2.40 10.24
N LYS A 114 -9.12 -2.30 9.50
CA LYS A 114 -8.10 -3.35 9.44
C LYS A 114 -7.25 -3.31 10.71
N GLN A 115 -6.99 -4.47 11.32
CA GLN A 115 -6.26 -4.55 12.59
C GLN A 115 -4.87 -3.94 12.49
N ILE A 116 -4.16 -4.19 11.39
CA ILE A 116 -2.83 -3.62 11.16
C ILE A 116 -2.87 -2.08 11.13
N ALA A 117 -3.93 -1.48 10.56
CA ALA A 117 -4.10 -0.03 10.57
C ALA A 117 -4.37 0.49 11.99
N VAL A 118 -5.18 -0.23 12.78
CA VAL A 118 -5.41 0.10 14.21
C VAL A 118 -4.08 0.12 14.96
N ASP A 119 -3.24 -0.88 14.77
CA ASP A 119 -1.95 -1.01 15.47
C ASP A 119 -0.97 0.10 15.04
N LEU A 120 -0.86 0.39 13.74
CA LEU A 120 -0.03 1.47 13.21
C LEU A 120 -0.49 2.84 13.71
N ILE A 121 -1.79 3.13 13.62
CA ILE A 121 -2.36 4.41 14.07
C ILE A 121 -2.16 4.59 15.57
N ASN A 122 -2.41 3.55 16.37
CA ASN A 122 -2.16 3.59 17.81
C ASN A 122 -0.68 3.83 18.13
N MET A 123 0.22 3.18 17.41
CA MET A 123 1.67 3.38 17.55
C MET A 123 2.07 4.83 17.25
N HIS A 124 1.56 5.41 16.17
CA HIS A 124 1.83 6.80 15.80
C HIS A 124 1.22 7.81 16.78
N GLN A 125 -0.02 7.57 17.24
CA GLN A 125 -0.65 8.40 18.27
C GLN A 125 0.16 8.38 19.58
N ALA A 126 0.62 7.20 20.02
CA ALA A 126 1.44 7.06 21.22
C ALA A 126 2.79 7.78 21.13
N ARG A 127 3.31 7.98 19.91
CA ARG A 127 4.53 8.75 19.63
C ARG A 127 4.29 10.26 19.57
N GLY A 128 3.04 10.71 19.44
CA GLY A 128 2.68 12.11 19.18
C GLY A 128 2.86 12.53 17.73
N ASP A 129 2.92 11.58 16.80
CA ASP A 129 2.98 11.84 15.36
C ASP A 129 1.64 12.43 14.87
N GLN A 130 1.71 13.28 13.83
CA GLN A 130 0.51 13.81 13.18
C GLN A 130 0.03 12.84 12.11
N ILE A 131 -1.26 12.56 12.09
CA ILE A 131 -1.87 11.58 11.20
C ILE A 131 -2.78 12.28 10.21
N TYR A 132 -2.56 12.01 8.91
CA TYR A 132 -3.37 12.51 7.81
C TYR A 132 -3.96 11.33 7.05
N PHE A 133 -5.17 11.49 6.51
CA PHE A 133 -5.76 10.54 5.58
C PHE A 133 -5.87 11.18 4.21
N ILE A 134 -5.21 10.60 3.21
CA ILE A 134 -5.12 11.11 1.84
C ILE A 134 -5.62 10.02 0.90
N THR A 135 -6.81 10.20 0.33
CA THR A 135 -7.47 9.18 -0.48
C THR A 135 -7.57 9.57 -1.96
N GLY A 136 -7.57 8.55 -2.83
CA GLY A 136 -7.88 8.70 -4.24
C GLY A 136 -9.36 8.94 -4.56
N ARG A 137 -10.26 8.89 -3.56
CA ARG A 137 -11.68 9.20 -3.76
C ARG A 137 -11.88 10.62 -4.28
N THR A 138 -12.91 10.80 -5.11
CA THR A 138 -13.41 12.13 -5.47
C THR A 138 -14.24 12.66 -4.30
N ALA A 139 -14.07 13.94 -3.97
CA ALA A 139 -14.88 14.58 -2.92
C ALA A 139 -16.38 14.52 -3.25
N GLY A 140 -17.20 14.26 -2.25
CA GLY A 140 -18.65 14.34 -2.33
C GLY A 140 -19.18 15.66 -1.78
N ASP A 141 -20.52 15.82 -1.81
CA ASP A 141 -21.20 16.97 -1.24
C ASP A 141 -21.05 17.07 0.29
N LYS A 142 -20.77 15.93 0.93
CA LYS A 142 -20.60 15.81 2.38
C LYS A 142 -19.41 14.92 2.69
N ASP A 143 -18.67 15.31 3.72
CA ASP A 143 -17.63 14.46 4.30
C ASP A 143 -18.20 13.71 5.52
N GLY A 144 -18.67 12.51 5.28
CA GLY A 144 -19.02 11.53 6.32
C GLY A 144 -17.86 10.59 6.68
N VAL A 145 -16.76 10.64 5.91
CA VAL A 145 -15.61 9.75 6.08
C VAL A 145 -14.78 10.17 7.29
N THR A 146 -14.47 11.45 7.42
CA THR A 146 -13.71 12.00 8.56
C THR A 146 -14.29 11.55 9.92
N PRO A 147 -15.58 11.74 10.24
CA PRO A 147 -16.11 11.31 11.53
C PRO A 147 -16.13 9.78 11.71
N VAL A 148 -16.25 9.01 10.64
CA VAL A 148 -16.17 7.55 10.71
C VAL A 148 -14.76 7.12 11.10
N LEU A 149 -13.72 7.63 10.42
CA LEU A 149 -12.32 7.33 10.73
C LEU A 149 -11.94 7.81 12.13
N GLN A 150 -12.35 9.03 12.50
CA GLN A 150 -12.12 9.58 13.83
C GLN A 150 -12.62 8.64 14.93
N LYS A 151 -13.84 8.14 14.76
CA LYS A 151 -14.45 7.19 15.70
C LYS A 151 -13.77 5.82 15.67
N ALA A 152 -13.52 5.29 14.46
CA ALA A 152 -12.95 3.95 14.26
C ALA A 152 -11.57 3.80 14.88
N PHE A 153 -10.73 4.85 14.75
CA PHE A 153 -9.35 4.86 15.23
C PHE A 153 -9.13 5.69 16.50
N ASN A 154 -10.19 6.22 17.10
CA ASN A 154 -10.14 7.03 18.32
C ASN A 154 -9.11 8.18 18.26
N ILE A 155 -9.11 8.92 17.14
CA ILE A 155 -8.22 10.05 16.92
C ILE A 155 -8.90 11.32 17.46
N LYS A 156 -8.30 11.96 18.49
CA LYS A 156 -8.92 13.12 19.17
C LYS A 156 -8.97 14.36 18.28
N ASP A 157 -7.83 14.75 17.74
CA ASP A 157 -7.67 15.96 16.93
C ASP A 157 -7.37 15.56 15.48
N MET A 158 -8.35 14.88 14.85
CA MET A 158 -8.23 14.38 13.50
C MET A 158 -8.30 15.51 12.47
N HIS A 159 -7.34 15.56 11.56
CA HIS A 159 -7.43 16.40 10.37
C HIS A 159 -8.53 15.88 9.43
N PRO A 160 -9.25 16.76 8.71
CA PRO A 160 -10.19 16.34 7.69
C PRO A 160 -9.53 15.44 6.65
N VAL A 161 -10.29 14.50 6.11
CA VAL A 161 -9.82 13.64 5.02
C VAL A 161 -9.56 14.47 3.76
N GLU A 162 -8.44 14.20 3.10
CA GLU A 162 -8.11 14.82 1.83
C GLU A 162 -8.53 13.93 0.66
N PHE A 163 -9.53 14.40 -0.07
CA PHE A 163 -10.03 13.78 -1.28
C PHE A 163 -9.25 14.29 -2.49
N MET A 164 -8.41 13.46 -3.09
CA MET A 164 -7.52 13.84 -4.18
C MET A 164 -8.01 13.41 -5.56
N GLY A 165 -9.04 12.55 -5.62
CA GLY A 165 -9.64 12.10 -6.87
C GLY A 165 -10.37 13.21 -7.62
N GLY A 166 -10.46 13.09 -8.93
CA GLY A 166 -11.14 14.06 -9.81
C GLY A 166 -10.45 15.42 -9.92
N ARG A 167 -9.37 15.67 -9.20
CA ARG A 167 -8.62 16.93 -9.24
C ARG A 167 -7.65 16.97 -10.43
N LYS A 168 -7.54 18.12 -11.07
CA LYS A 168 -6.46 18.37 -12.03
C LYS A 168 -5.24 18.89 -11.28
N LEU A 169 -4.25 18.03 -11.11
CA LEU A 169 -3.06 18.29 -10.30
C LEU A 169 -1.81 18.38 -11.18
N PRO A 170 -0.76 19.11 -10.74
CA PRO A 170 0.48 19.25 -11.50
C PRO A 170 1.39 18.01 -11.42
N THR A 171 1.09 17.08 -10.52
CA THR A 171 1.84 15.85 -10.26
C THR A 171 1.29 14.67 -11.05
N LYS A 172 2.09 13.65 -11.26
CA LYS A 172 1.67 12.44 -11.97
C LYS A 172 0.68 11.62 -11.13
N TYR A 173 0.92 11.53 -9.83
CA TYR A 173 0.07 10.80 -8.90
C TYR A 173 -0.75 11.78 -8.05
N ASN A 174 -2.02 11.48 -7.89
CA ASN A 174 -2.98 12.41 -7.30
C ASN A 174 -2.71 12.71 -5.81
N LYS A 175 -2.16 11.76 -5.05
CA LYS A 175 -1.86 11.94 -3.61
C LYS A 175 -0.57 12.74 -3.34
N THR A 176 0.33 12.84 -4.32
CA THR A 176 1.62 13.53 -4.15
C THR A 176 1.52 14.93 -3.59
N PRO A 177 0.59 15.81 -4.04
CA PRO A 177 0.50 17.16 -3.49
C PRO A 177 0.17 17.20 -2.00
N GLY A 178 -0.79 16.38 -1.54
CA GLY A 178 -1.14 16.30 -0.11
C GLY A 178 0.03 15.77 0.73
N ILE A 179 0.75 14.77 0.23
CA ILE A 179 1.96 14.23 0.87
C ILE A 179 3.01 15.34 1.06
N ILE A 180 3.24 16.16 0.04
CA ILE A 180 4.21 17.27 0.10
C ILE A 180 3.72 18.38 1.01
N GLU A 181 2.45 18.80 0.89
CA GLU A 181 1.85 19.90 1.65
C GLU A 181 1.94 19.64 3.15
N HIS A 182 1.63 18.42 3.58
CA HIS A 182 1.71 18.04 4.99
C HIS A 182 3.09 17.58 5.44
N LYS A 183 4.12 17.69 4.59
CA LYS A 183 5.50 17.28 4.93
C LYS A 183 5.53 15.87 5.51
N VAL A 184 4.79 14.97 4.89
CA VAL A 184 4.70 13.58 5.31
C VAL A 184 6.06 12.89 5.22
N SER A 185 6.39 12.10 6.22
CA SER A 185 7.64 11.33 6.27
C SER A 185 7.44 9.87 5.84
N ILE A 186 6.23 9.33 6.11
CA ILE A 186 5.85 7.96 5.76
C ILE A 186 4.41 7.99 5.24
N HIS A 187 4.20 7.41 4.06
CA HIS A 187 2.87 7.18 3.51
C HIS A 187 2.55 5.68 3.50
N TYR A 188 1.36 5.33 3.99
CA TYR A 188 0.84 3.97 4.02
C TYR A 188 -0.25 3.81 2.97
N GLY A 189 -0.15 2.77 2.16
CA GLY A 189 -1.14 2.46 1.12
C GLY A 189 -1.06 1.01 0.69
N ASP A 190 -2.05 0.53 -0.06
CA ASP A 190 -2.11 -0.83 -0.60
C ASP A 190 -1.83 -0.89 -2.10
N SER A 191 -1.98 0.23 -2.79
CA SER A 191 -1.87 0.31 -4.24
C SER A 191 -0.48 0.76 -4.74
N ASP A 192 -0.17 0.41 -5.98
CA ASP A 192 1.03 0.92 -6.67
C ASP A 192 1.04 2.45 -6.74
N ASP A 193 -0.14 3.08 -6.90
CA ASP A 193 -0.25 4.54 -6.96
C ASP A 193 0.15 5.21 -5.64
N ASP A 194 -0.09 4.57 -4.48
CA ASP A 194 0.37 5.06 -3.18
C ASP A 194 1.89 5.05 -3.08
N ILE A 195 2.49 3.94 -3.48
CA ILE A 195 3.95 3.78 -3.47
C ILE A 195 4.60 4.78 -4.41
N LEU A 196 4.02 4.96 -5.60
CA LEU A 196 4.55 5.85 -6.61
C LEU A 196 4.34 7.33 -6.24
N ALA A 197 3.23 7.68 -5.57
CA ALA A 197 3.00 9.02 -5.03
C ALA A 197 4.01 9.38 -3.95
N ALA A 198 4.27 8.46 -3.02
CA ALA A 198 5.29 8.64 -1.99
C ALA A 198 6.70 8.76 -2.60
N LYS A 199 7.01 7.96 -3.63
CA LYS A 199 8.28 8.06 -4.36
C LYS A 199 8.42 9.39 -5.09
N GLU A 200 7.37 9.87 -5.77
CA GLU A 200 7.36 11.18 -6.43
C GLU A 200 7.57 12.32 -5.42
N ALA A 201 7.01 12.19 -4.21
CA ALA A 201 7.22 13.11 -3.09
C ALA A 201 8.60 12.96 -2.42
N GLY A 202 9.40 11.94 -2.75
CA GLY A 202 10.72 11.69 -2.17
C GLY A 202 10.69 11.16 -0.73
N ILE A 203 9.62 10.51 -0.32
CA ILE A 203 9.43 9.98 1.03
C ILE A 203 9.35 8.45 1.07
N ARG A 204 9.35 7.88 2.29
CA ARG A 204 9.17 6.45 2.52
C ARG A 204 7.72 6.03 2.27
N ALA A 205 7.55 4.97 1.49
CA ALA A 205 6.28 4.29 1.29
C ALA A 205 6.24 2.97 2.05
N LEU A 206 5.11 2.64 2.65
CA LEU A 206 4.83 1.35 3.27
C LEU A 206 3.52 0.81 2.70
N SER A 207 3.59 -0.36 2.03
CA SER A 207 2.39 -1.05 1.59
C SER A 207 1.90 -2.01 2.67
N GLN A 208 0.61 -2.08 2.88
CA GLN A 208 0.01 -3.05 3.78
C GLN A 208 -0.15 -4.38 3.06
N ALA A 209 0.43 -5.44 3.62
CA ALA A 209 0.16 -6.79 3.15
C ALA A 209 -1.16 -7.31 3.71
N ASP A 210 -1.67 -8.33 3.06
CA ASP A 210 -2.95 -8.98 3.32
C ASP A 210 -3.17 -9.39 4.80
N GLU A 211 -4.43 -9.52 5.19
CA GLU A 211 -4.98 -9.57 6.55
C GLU A 211 -4.47 -10.67 7.49
N ASN A 212 -3.65 -11.61 7.01
CA ASN A 212 -3.19 -12.75 7.81
C ASN A 212 -1.73 -12.65 8.29
N THR A 213 -1.10 -11.51 8.13
CA THR A 213 0.27 -11.31 8.59
C THR A 213 0.35 -10.04 9.44
N ASP A 214 0.91 -10.15 10.64
CA ASP A 214 1.31 -9.00 11.48
C ASP A 214 2.43 -8.17 10.81
N LEU A 215 2.49 -8.17 9.49
CA LEU A 215 3.58 -7.63 8.70
C LEU A 215 3.07 -6.53 7.77
N ALA A 216 3.58 -5.34 7.95
CA ALA A 216 3.48 -4.29 6.95
C ALA A 216 4.52 -4.55 5.85
N LEU A 217 4.10 -4.47 4.59
CA LEU A 217 4.98 -4.59 3.45
C LEU A 217 5.72 -3.26 3.24
N VAL A 218 7.03 -3.27 3.36
CA VAL A 218 7.87 -2.14 2.99
C VAL A 218 8.49 -2.42 1.63
N LEU A 219 8.01 -1.75 0.60
CA LEU A 219 8.75 -1.68 -0.65
C LEU A 219 9.89 -0.67 -0.47
N LYS A 220 11.09 -1.18 -0.19
CA LYS A 220 12.29 -0.36 -0.29
C LYS A 220 12.63 -0.25 -1.77
N ILE A 221 12.17 0.82 -2.39
CA ILE A 221 12.65 1.18 -3.72
C ILE A 221 13.99 1.87 -3.50
N GLY A 222 15.08 1.15 -3.86
CA GLY A 222 16.44 1.66 -3.85
C GLY A 222 16.67 2.74 -4.90
#